data_138a0810c46c95ee97ed505989cf0551
#
_entry.id   138a0810c46c95ee97ed505989cf0551
#
_cell.length_a   1.000
_cell.length_b   1.000
_cell.length_c   1.000
_cell.angle_alpha   90.00
_cell.angle_beta   90.00
_cell.angle_gamma   90.00
#
_symmetry.space_group_name_H-M   'P 1'
#
loop_
_entity.id
_entity.type
_entity.pdbx_description
1 polymer ?
#
loop_
_entity_poly.entity_id
_entity_poly.type
_entity_poly.pdbx_seq_one_letter_code
_entity_poly.pdbx_strand_id
1 'polypeptide(L)'
;NTVLQHNTTLIQQIGDIYGAQAVVACIDFKKNLFGKTNAYFKSGSKKANQSIPQLAKLYEAAGAGELLLNDIDREGSYSGYNLTMLKELVSIVKIPVVVSGGASQNSDFTAAASCGASGMAAGSMFIYQRPHNAVLISYPSNYFYS
;
A
#
# COMPACT_ATOMS: atom_id res chain seq x y z
N ASN A 1 -2.99 10.77 0.60
CA ASN A 1 -1.98 10.87 -0.46
C ASN A 1 -1.92 12.30 -1.06
N THR A 2 -2.95 12.79 -1.76
CA THR A 2 -2.90 14.07 -2.49
C THR A 2 -2.61 15.28 -1.59
N VAL A 3 -3.15 15.32 -0.39
CA VAL A 3 -2.91 16.41 0.56
C VAL A 3 -1.44 16.48 0.98
N LEU A 4 -0.80 15.34 1.14
CA LEU A 4 0.60 15.23 1.58
C LEU A 4 1.61 15.76 0.55
N GLN A 5 1.19 15.93 -0.71
CA GLN A 5 2.01 16.58 -1.73
C GLN A 5 2.36 18.03 -1.36
N HIS A 6 1.48 18.72 -0.66
CA HIS A 6 1.58 20.15 -0.37
C HIS A 6 1.82 20.46 1.11
N ASN A 7 1.44 19.53 2.00
CA ASN A 7 1.48 19.80 3.43
C ASN A 7 1.72 18.51 4.26
N THR A 8 2.97 18.20 4.51
CA THR A 8 3.34 17.10 5.41
C THR A 8 3.10 17.44 6.88
N THR A 9 2.98 18.74 7.25
CA THR A 9 2.68 19.15 8.63
C THR A 9 1.29 18.70 9.07
N LEU A 10 0.38 18.40 8.14
CA LEU A 10 -0.92 17.83 8.45
C LEU A 10 -0.80 16.47 9.16
N ILE A 11 0.19 15.65 8.79
CA ILE A 11 0.46 14.37 9.46
C ILE A 11 0.74 14.64 10.94
N GLN A 12 1.65 15.57 11.22
CA GLN A 12 2.02 15.94 12.58
C GLN A 12 0.83 16.51 13.36
N GLN A 13 0.08 17.44 12.76
CA GLN A 13 -1.09 18.05 13.41
C GLN A 13 -2.16 17.02 13.81
N ILE A 14 -2.43 16.04 12.95
CA ILE A 14 -3.39 14.97 13.26
C ILE A 14 -2.79 14.04 14.33
N GLY A 15 -1.51 13.70 14.22
CA GLY A 15 -0.81 12.86 15.18
C GLY A 15 -0.74 13.47 16.58
N ASP A 16 -0.56 14.78 16.68
CA ASP A 16 -0.53 15.52 17.96
C ASP A 16 -1.91 15.52 18.67
N ILE A 17 -3.01 15.51 17.91
CA ILE A 17 -4.37 15.54 18.46
C ILE A 17 -4.88 14.11 18.76
N TYR A 18 -4.66 13.16 17.85
CA TYR A 18 -5.30 11.84 17.88
C TYR A 18 -4.33 10.67 18.09
N GLY A 19 -3.02 10.96 18.15
CA GLY A 19 -1.97 9.95 18.17
C GLY A 19 -1.51 9.53 16.77
N ALA A 20 -0.26 9.12 16.64
CA ALA A 20 0.32 8.71 15.36
C ALA A 20 -0.46 7.56 14.69
N GLN A 21 -1.00 6.64 15.50
CA GLN A 21 -1.81 5.51 15.02
C GLN A 21 -3.08 5.92 14.25
N ALA A 22 -3.54 7.17 14.39
CA ALA A 22 -4.67 7.70 13.62
C ALA A 22 -4.29 8.11 12.19
N VAL A 23 -3.00 8.08 11.84
CA VAL A 23 -2.50 8.57 10.55
C VAL A 23 -1.93 7.42 9.73
N VAL A 24 -2.66 7.03 8.68
CA VAL A 24 -2.18 6.13 7.63
C VAL A 24 -1.76 6.96 6.41
N ALA A 25 -0.47 6.95 6.09
CA ALA A 25 0.07 7.66 4.94
C ALA A 25 0.15 6.73 3.73
N CYS A 26 -0.60 7.04 2.67
CA CYS A 26 -0.64 6.22 1.46
C CYS A 26 0.42 6.68 0.44
N ILE A 27 1.15 5.72 -0.12
CA ILE A 27 2.05 5.90 -1.26
C ILE A 27 1.50 5.12 -2.44
N ASP A 28 0.85 5.83 -3.37
CA ASP A 28 0.46 5.27 -4.65
C ASP A 28 1.68 5.21 -5.56
N PHE A 29 1.88 4.09 -6.24
CA PHE A 29 2.97 3.95 -7.18
C PHE A 29 2.57 3.10 -8.39
N LYS A 30 3.27 3.31 -9.49
CA LYS A 30 3.13 2.54 -10.72
C LYS A 30 4.38 2.61 -11.58
N LYS A 31 4.47 1.75 -12.61
CA LYS A 31 5.51 1.82 -13.61
C LYS A 31 5.20 2.93 -14.64
N ASN A 32 6.23 3.62 -15.11
CA ASN A 32 6.09 4.50 -16.25
C ASN A 32 6.25 3.70 -17.58
N LEU A 33 6.13 4.38 -18.70
CA LEU A 33 6.27 3.78 -20.04
C LEU A 33 7.63 3.09 -20.27
N PHE A 34 8.65 3.46 -19.51
CA PHE A 34 10.00 2.87 -19.55
C PHE A 34 10.22 1.78 -18.49
N GLY A 35 9.15 1.30 -17.83
CA GLY A 35 9.21 0.27 -16.80
C GLY A 35 9.76 0.72 -15.45
N LYS A 36 10.12 1.99 -15.27
CA LYS A 36 10.62 2.53 -14.00
C LYS A 36 9.47 2.80 -13.04
N THR A 37 9.56 2.26 -11.83
CA THR A 37 8.59 2.48 -10.76
C THR A 37 8.75 3.89 -10.16
N ASN A 38 7.65 4.61 -10.04
CA ASN A 38 7.61 5.97 -9.48
C ASN A 38 6.39 6.11 -8.57
N ALA A 39 6.51 7.01 -7.58
CA ALA A 39 5.36 7.41 -6.77
C ALA A 39 4.50 8.45 -7.50
N TYR A 40 3.21 8.45 -7.18
CA TYR A 40 2.22 9.33 -7.79
C TYR A 40 1.27 9.91 -6.74
N PHE A 41 0.71 11.07 -7.07
CA PHE A 41 -0.38 11.75 -6.39
C PHE A 41 -1.61 11.80 -7.29
N LYS A 42 -2.74 12.28 -6.77
CA LYS A 42 -3.99 12.50 -7.50
C LYS A 42 -4.42 11.26 -8.29
N SER A 43 -4.55 10.13 -7.57
CA SER A 43 -4.95 8.85 -8.17
C SER A 43 -4.10 8.44 -9.38
N GLY A 44 -2.79 8.63 -9.29
CA GLY A 44 -1.85 8.23 -10.32
C GLY A 44 -1.67 9.21 -11.49
N SER A 45 -2.28 10.40 -11.46
CA SER A 45 -2.20 11.38 -12.55
C SER A 45 -0.97 12.29 -12.47
N LYS A 46 -0.42 12.53 -11.25
CA LYS A 46 0.72 13.42 -11.05
C LYS A 46 1.89 12.66 -10.43
N LYS A 47 2.99 12.55 -11.16
CA LYS A 47 4.22 11.93 -10.66
C LYS A 47 4.78 12.75 -9.49
N ALA A 48 5.25 12.06 -8.45
CA ALA A 48 6.00 12.66 -7.35
C ALA A 48 7.42 13.00 -7.78
N ASN A 49 8.00 14.04 -7.17
CA ASN A 49 9.41 14.38 -7.38
C ASN A 49 10.34 13.45 -6.57
N GLN A 50 9.87 13.01 -5.39
CA GLN A 50 10.59 12.10 -4.52
C GLN A 50 10.42 10.65 -4.98
N SER A 51 11.43 9.82 -4.69
CA SER A 51 11.31 8.36 -4.83
C SER A 51 10.39 7.78 -3.75
N ILE A 52 9.92 6.54 -3.96
CA ILE A 52 9.07 5.84 -3.01
C ILE A 52 9.75 5.71 -1.63
N PRO A 53 11.04 5.28 -1.52
CA PRO A 53 11.76 5.26 -0.25
C PRO A 53 11.89 6.63 0.43
N GLN A 54 12.11 7.70 -0.36
CA GLN A 54 12.18 9.06 0.18
C GLN A 54 10.84 9.52 0.77
N LEU A 55 9.72 9.22 0.09
CA LEU A 55 8.39 9.52 0.61
C LEU A 55 8.09 8.72 1.88
N ALA A 56 8.44 7.43 1.92
CA ALA A 56 8.22 6.60 3.09
C ALA A 56 8.92 7.17 4.33
N LYS A 57 10.21 7.54 4.21
CA LYS A 57 10.97 8.18 5.29
C LYS A 57 10.42 9.55 5.66
N LEU A 58 9.98 10.33 4.68
CA LEU A 58 9.39 11.64 4.91
C LEU A 58 8.10 11.54 5.73
N TYR A 59 7.22 10.58 5.40
CA TYR A 59 5.96 10.38 6.10
C TYR A 59 6.17 9.83 7.51
N GLU A 60 7.10 8.89 7.68
CA GLU A 60 7.52 8.40 9.00
C GLU A 60 8.07 9.55 9.86
N ALA A 61 9.00 10.35 9.33
CA ALA A 61 9.57 11.50 10.03
C ALA A 61 8.53 12.59 10.37
N ALA A 62 7.47 12.71 9.57
CA ALA A 62 6.34 13.60 9.83
C ALA A 62 5.37 13.06 10.89
N GLY A 63 5.56 11.82 11.38
CA GLY A 63 4.74 11.22 12.44
C GLY A 63 3.60 10.33 11.96
N ALA A 64 3.63 9.84 10.72
CA ALA A 64 2.69 8.80 10.30
C ALA A 64 2.87 7.54 11.15
N GLY A 65 1.77 6.93 11.59
CA GLY A 65 1.78 5.69 12.37
C GLY A 65 1.79 4.43 11.51
N GLU A 66 1.40 4.54 10.23
CA GLU A 66 1.35 3.42 9.28
C GLU A 66 1.55 3.91 7.85
N LEU A 67 2.15 3.08 7.00
CA LEU A 67 2.23 3.29 5.56
C LEU A 67 1.32 2.31 4.82
N LEU A 68 0.52 2.82 3.88
CA LEU A 68 -0.18 2.01 2.89
C LEU A 68 0.57 2.10 1.56
N LEU A 69 1.16 1.00 1.14
CA LEU A 69 1.88 0.87 -0.13
C LEU A 69 0.92 0.34 -1.20
N ASN A 70 0.49 1.18 -2.13
CA ASN A 70 -0.54 0.85 -3.12
C ASN A 70 0.02 0.80 -4.55
N ASP A 71 0.09 -0.40 -5.14
CA ASP A 71 0.50 -0.59 -6.54
C ASP A 71 -0.71 -0.44 -7.47
N ILE A 72 -0.83 0.74 -8.09
CA ILE A 72 -1.98 1.09 -8.95
C ILE A 72 -2.06 0.17 -10.18
N ASP A 73 -0.91 -0.20 -10.77
CA ASP A 73 -0.89 -1.06 -11.96
C ASP A 73 -1.34 -2.49 -11.66
N ARG A 74 -1.19 -2.92 -10.41
CA ARG A 74 -1.58 -4.26 -9.98
C ARG A 74 -3.01 -4.34 -9.48
N GLU A 75 -3.65 -3.22 -9.15
CA GLU A 75 -5.04 -3.24 -8.69
C GLU A 75 -5.95 -3.91 -9.73
N GLY A 76 -6.71 -4.92 -9.30
CA GLY A 76 -7.56 -5.72 -10.17
C GLY A 76 -6.84 -6.65 -11.17
N SER A 77 -5.50 -6.67 -11.20
CA SER A 77 -4.72 -7.48 -12.14
C SER A 77 -4.57 -8.96 -11.74
N TYR A 78 -4.77 -9.27 -10.46
CA TYR A 78 -4.56 -10.60 -9.88
C TYR A 78 -3.13 -11.15 -10.08
N SER A 79 -2.12 -10.28 -10.11
CA SER A 79 -0.72 -10.63 -10.37
C SER A 79 0.13 -10.80 -9.09
N GLY A 80 -0.51 -10.81 -7.92
CA GLY A 80 0.14 -10.80 -6.61
C GLY A 80 0.66 -9.42 -6.21
N TYR A 81 1.05 -9.26 -4.95
CA TYR A 81 1.63 -8.01 -4.44
C TYR A 81 3.03 -7.74 -5.00
N ASN A 82 3.45 -6.48 -4.97
CA ASN A 82 4.82 -6.08 -5.33
C ASN A 82 5.77 -6.33 -4.15
N LEU A 83 6.19 -7.59 -3.99
CA LEU A 83 7.02 -8.02 -2.86
C LEU A 83 8.41 -7.35 -2.84
N THR A 84 8.94 -6.99 -4.02
CA THR A 84 10.24 -6.30 -4.09
C THR A 84 10.17 -4.93 -3.45
N MET A 85 9.16 -4.12 -3.79
CA MET A 85 8.97 -2.80 -3.21
C MET A 85 8.59 -2.89 -1.74
N LEU A 86 7.77 -3.88 -1.35
CA LEU A 86 7.43 -4.14 0.05
C LEU A 86 8.68 -4.40 0.89
N LYS A 87 9.55 -5.33 0.48
CA LYS A 87 10.81 -5.65 1.18
C LYS A 87 11.70 -4.42 1.32
N GLU A 88 11.82 -3.63 0.27
CA GLU A 88 12.61 -2.39 0.28
C GLU A 88 12.08 -1.44 1.37
N LEU A 89 10.76 -1.17 1.40
CA LEU A 89 10.20 -0.24 2.38
C LEU A 89 10.30 -0.77 3.81
N VAL A 90 9.93 -2.03 4.05
CA VAL A 90 10.02 -2.64 5.39
C VAL A 90 11.45 -2.57 5.95
N SER A 91 12.48 -2.63 5.09
CA SER A 91 13.87 -2.54 5.53
C SER A 91 14.33 -1.15 5.95
N ILE A 92 13.61 -0.09 5.57
CA ILE A 92 14.05 1.30 5.77
C ILE A 92 13.16 2.13 6.70
N VAL A 93 11.93 1.68 7.00
CA VAL A 93 11.02 2.33 7.96
C VAL A 93 10.79 1.44 9.17
N LYS A 94 10.40 2.05 10.28
CA LYS A 94 10.09 1.36 11.55
C LYS A 94 8.61 1.23 11.82
N ILE A 95 7.80 2.05 11.12
CA ILE A 95 6.34 2.01 11.22
C ILE A 95 5.76 0.86 10.40
N PRO A 96 4.60 0.30 10.78
CA PRO A 96 3.90 -0.74 10.04
C PRO A 96 3.70 -0.39 8.56
N VAL A 97 3.86 -1.41 7.68
CA VAL A 97 3.62 -1.28 6.24
C VAL A 97 2.51 -2.23 5.82
N VAL A 98 1.42 -1.67 5.33
CA VAL A 98 0.33 -2.40 4.68
C VAL A 98 0.53 -2.36 3.18
N VAL A 99 0.40 -3.52 2.50
CA VAL A 99 0.52 -3.61 1.04
C VAL A 99 -0.86 -3.77 0.39
N SER A 100 -1.06 -3.11 -0.76
CA SER A 100 -2.28 -3.16 -1.56
C SER A 100 -1.96 -3.26 -3.05
N GLY A 101 -2.91 -3.82 -3.81
CA GLY A 101 -2.84 -3.97 -5.26
C GLY A 101 -2.29 -5.34 -5.71
N GLY A 102 -3.13 -6.11 -6.42
CA GLY A 102 -2.75 -7.31 -7.11
C GLY A 102 -3.07 -8.64 -6.46
N ALA A 103 -3.56 -8.68 -5.23
CA ALA A 103 -3.91 -9.94 -4.57
C ALA A 103 -4.83 -10.82 -5.42
N SER A 104 -4.48 -12.11 -5.53
CA SER A 104 -5.19 -13.09 -6.36
C SER A 104 -5.62 -14.34 -5.57
N GLN A 105 -4.87 -14.70 -4.56
CA GLN A 105 -5.04 -15.94 -3.80
C GLN A 105 -4.41 -15.83 -2.40
N ASN A 106 -4.76 -16.77 -1.53
CA ASN A 106 -4.33 -16.76 -0.14
C ASN A 106 -2.79 -16.82 0.03
N SER A 107 -2.08 -17.48 -0.88
CA SER A 107 -0.62 -17.53 -0.84
C SER A 107 0.04 -16.16 -1.04
N ASP A 108 -0.65 -15.19 -1.65
CA ASP A 108 -0.14 -13.82 -1.79
C ASP A 108 -0.05 -13.14 -0.41
N PHE A 109 -1.01 -13.39 0.48
CA PHE A 109 -0.97 -12.90 1.86
C PHE A 109 0.20 -13.51 2.62
N THR A 110 0.38 -14.83 2.53
CA THR A 110 1.51 -15.53 3.18
C THR A 110 2.84 -14.99 2.67
N ALA A 111 2.97 -14.77 1.35
CA ALA A 111 4.18 -14.22 0.76
C ALA A 111 4.46 -12.78 1.23
N ALA A 112 3.43 -11.93 1.32
CA ALA A 112 3.56 -10.56 1.82
C ALA A 112 3.94 -10.54 3.31
N ALA A 113 3.30 -11.36 4.15
CA ALA A 113 3.64 -11.51 5.56
C ALA A 113 5.10 -11.96 5.75
N SER A 114 5.57 -12.96 4.97
CA SER A 114 6.96 -13.43 4.97
C SER A 114 7.96 -12.35 4.52
N CYS A 115 7.50 -11.32 3.81
CA CYS A 115 8.30 -10.15 3.43
C CYS A 115 8.25 -9.01 4.46
N GLY A 116 7.54 -9.20 5.59
CA GLY A 116 7.46 -8.24 6.68
C GLY A 116 6.29 -7.25 6.56
N ALA A 117 5.29 -7.51 5.72
CA ALA A 117 4.05 -6.73 5.74
C ALA A 117 3.37 -6.85 7.10
N SER A 118 2.93 -5.73 7.66
CA SER A 118 2.13 -5.67 8.88
C SER A 118 0.64 -5.85 8.61
N GLY A 119 0.21 -5.66 7.36
CA GLY A 119 -1.13 -5.88 6.89
C GLY A 119 -1.20 -6.03 5.37
N MET A 120 -2.26 -6.63 4.86
CA MET A 120 -2.49 -6.86 3.45
C MET A 120 -3.92 -6.44 3.09
N ALA A 121 -4.06 -5.54 2.12
CA ALA A 121 -5.34 -5.11 1.60
C ALA A 121 -5.63 -5.76 0.24
N ALA A 122 -6.85 -6.26 0.08
CA ALA A 122 -7.33 -6.84 -1.17
C ALA A 122 -8.78 -6.42 -1.42
N GLY A 123 -9.10 -6.05 -2.64
CA GLY A 123 -10.44 -5.70 -3.08
C GLY A 123 -11.00 -6.73 -4.03
N SER A 124 -10.52 -6.74 -5.26
CA SER A 124 -11.04 -7.54 -6.37
C SER A 124 -11.11 -9.04 -6.07
N MET A 125 -10.13 -9.58 -5.34
CA MET A 125 -10.07 -10.98 -4.95
C MET A 125 -11.29 -11.43 -4.13
N PHE A 126 -11.83 -10.55 -3.28
CA PHE A 126 -12.98 -10.88 -2.42
C PHE A 126 -14.33 -10.63 -3.09
N ILE A 127 -14.36 -9.78 -4.10
CA ILE A 127 -15.61 -9.31 -4.74
C ILE A 127 -15.90 -10.10 -6.01
N TYR A 128 -14.87 -10.44 -6.78
CA TYR A 128 -15.04 -11.03 -8.11
C TYR A 128 -14.55 -12.49 -8.17
N GLN A 129 -15.39 -13.36 -8.68
CA GLN A 129 -15.03 -14.74 -8.99
C GLN A 129 -14.59 -14.87 -10.45
N ARG A 130 -13.39 -15.37 -10.66
CA ARG A 130 -12.86 -15.66 -12.00
C ARG A 130 -13.43 -16.98 -12.55
N PRO A 131 -13.46 -17.19 -13.88
CA PRO A 131 -12.88 -16.33 -14.93
C PRO A 131 -13.80 -15.18 -15.42
N HIS A 132 -15.08 -15.18 -15.05
CA HIS A 132 -16.08 -14.28 -15.61
C HIS A 132 -16.25 -12.97 -14.84
N ASN A 133 -15.42 -12.71 -13.81
CA ASN A 133 -15.57 -11.57 -12.89
C ASN A 133 -17.01 -11.41 -12.36
N ALA A 134 -17.69 -12.55 -12.13
CA ALA A 134 -19.00 -12.53 -11.50
C ALA A 134 -18.85 -11.99 -10.06
N VAL A 135 -19.78 -11.14 -9.66
CA VAL A 135 -19.80 -10.62 -8.28
C VAL A 135 -20.22 -11.74 -7.34
N LEU A 136 -19.26 -12.25 -6.58
CA LEU A 136 -19.48 -13.21 -5.52
C LEU A 136 -18.59 -12.84 -4.34
N ILE A 137 -19.17 -12.21 -3.33
CA ILE A 137 -18.42 -11.82 -2.14
C ILE A 137 -18.06 -13.08 -1.37
N SER A 138 -16.77 -13.39 -1.28
CA SER A 138 -16.26 -14.53 -0.51
C SER A 138 -15.02 -14.14 0.28
N TYR A 139 -14.99 -14.57 1.57
CA TYR A 139 -13.83 -14.39 2.43
C TYR A 139 -13.24 -15.74 2.81
N PRO A 140 -11.90 -15.88 2.90
CA PRO A 140 -11.27 -17.10 3.37
C PRO A 140 -11.68 -17.39 4.82
N SER A 141 -12.32 -18.52 5.07
CA SER A 141 -12.83 -18.89 6.39
C SER A 141 -11.74 -19.15 7.46
N ASN A 142 -10.49 -19.33 7.05
CA ASN A 142 -9.43 -19.87 7.92
C ASN A 142 -8.35 -18.84 8.34
N TYR A 143 -8.49 -17.55 8.00
CA TYR A 143 -7.43 -16.54 8.28
C TYR A 143 -7.64 -15.72 9.56
N PHE A 144 -8.80 -15.87 10.23
CA PHE A 144 -9.13 -15.00 11.36
C PHE A 144 -8.90 -15.64 12.74
N TYR A 145 -8.40 -16.89 12.83
CA TYR A 145 -8.32 -17.63 14.10
C TYR A 145 -7.03 -18.44 14.30
N SER A 146 -5.88 -17.95 13.81
CA SER A 146 -4.59 -18.58 14.17
C SER A 146 -3.70 -17.60 14.94
#